data_79efeb598ecf1ff7d19788cd7d8bb3e2
#
_entry.id   79efeb598ecf1ff7d19788cd7d8bb3e2
#
_cell.length_a   1.000
_cell.length_b   1.000
_cell.length_c   1.000
_cell.angle_alpha   90.00
_cell.angle_beta   90.00
_cell.angle_gamma   90.00
#
_symmetry.space_group_name_H-M   'P 1'
#
loop_
_entity.id
_entity.type
_entity.pdbx_description
1 polymer ?
#
loop_
_entity_poly.entity_id
_entity_poly.type
_entity_poly.pdbx_seq_one_letter_code
_entity_poly.pdbx_strand_id
1 'polypeptide(L)'
;MGQQLLRRFKGYGCSMIGACRVVAYAEDVVVILNSPLGCAHILRDRELERNYQATNAMRGMFNSIGRRIVYTNLTNDDCIYGSGKKLAAAIGLVVELYNPAYILVVNSCMVGIIGDDIEAVAAEAEAACKVPVLAINSFGFMNGAYSNGFKLAVSIILSRFCTIQEKQDDTIVIIAPFEGKHSAAFRTVKQYLCFLGMKKVILFPGAASLEEIKLLCTCRYGIIIDHNNMLATDYEAAAEVLHERLGIQILDYADPAGFKETLSWLGKIHTALQSPESSYKMLREQLKQQYSQIINDFLAVAGKGNTVSIVIRDAKVILNFTWLNELLDDLQIEVEGIYIDRDNAMANGNVLDTLLYDVPRLSSIERFYLTVEEISLRLDGKN
;
A
#
# COMPACT_ATOMS: atom_id res chain seq x y z
N MET A 1 24.04 -17.21 26.85
CA MET A 1 24.55 -17.37 25.48
C MET A 1 23.54 -17.90 24.45
N GLY A 2 22.43 -18.56 24.85
CA GLY A 2 21.44 -19.13 23.91
C GLY A 2 20.44 -18.16 23.28
N GLN A 3 20.20 -16.98 23.82
CA GLN A 3 19.19 -16.03 23.34
C GLN A 3 19.65 -15.15 22.15
N GLN A 4 20.93 -15.15 21.78
CA GLN A 4 21.42 -14.39 20.64
C GLN A 4 21.37 -15.11 19.30
N LEU A 5 21.14 -16.43 19.30
CA LEU A 5 21.13 -17.27 18.09
C LEU A 5 19.76 -17.29 17.36
N LEU A 6 18.68 -16.87 18.04
CA LEU A 6 17.32 -16.83 17.46
C LEU A 6 16.82 -15.39 17.39
N ARG A 7 17.43 -14.57 16.55
CA ARG A 7 16.81 -13.28 16.19
C ARG A 7 15.68 -13.57 15.20
N ARG A 8 14.42 -13.39 15.64
CA ARG A 8 13.30 -13.27 14.72
C ARG A 8 13.59 -12.10 13.78
N PHE A 9 13.71 -12.39 12.50
CA PHE A 9 13.87 -11.37 11.47
C PHE A 9 12.55 -10.57 11.42
N LYS A 10 12.56 -9.37 12.00
CA LYS A 10 11.44 -8.42 11.93
C LYS A 10 11.54 -7.59 10.66
N GLY A 11 11.69 -8.22 9.50
CA GLY A 11 11.81 -7.48 8.25
C GLY A 11 10.73 -7.92 7.27
N TYR A 12 10.18 -6.97 6.53
CA TYR A 12 9.19 -7.21 5.47
C TYR A 12 9.77 -7.92 4.24
N GLY A 13 11.00 -8.38 4.31
CA GLY A 13 11.71 -9.06 3.24
C GLY A 13 12.97 -8.32 2.79
N CYS A 14 13.60 -8.84 1.75
CA CYS A 14 14.80 -8.27 1.17
C CYS A 14 14.48 -7.17 0.15
N SER A 15 15.50 -6.45 -0.29
CA SER A 15 15.44 -5.39 -1.30
C SER A 15 14.75 -5.83 -2.61
N MET A 16 14.95 -7.08 -3.06
CA MET A 16 14.27 -7.62 -4.25
C MET A 16 12.73 -7.60 -4.11
N ILE A 17 12.20 -7.98 -2.96
CA ILE A 17 10.75 -7.99 -2.71
C ILE A 17 10.21 -6.56 -2.74
N GLY A 18 10.94 -5.60 -2.15
CA GLY A 18 10.58 -4.19 -2.19
C GLY A 18 10.50 -3.63 -3.61
N ALA A 19 11.49 -3.97 -4.44
CA ALA A 19 11.51 -3.55 -5.84
C ALA A 19 10.31 -4.08 -6.65
N CYS A 20 9.90 -5.32 -6.42
CA CYS A 20 8.74 -5.90 -7.10
C CYS A 20 7.42 -5.20 -6.73
N ARG A 21 7.34 -4.66 -5.51
CA ARG A 21 6.12 -4.05 -4.99
C ARG A 21 5.75 -2.72 -5.64
N VAL A 22 6.72 -2.04 -6.23
CA VAL A 22 6.52 -0.70 -6.83
C VAL A 22 5.44 -0.69 -7.90
N VAL A 23 5.21 -1.83 -8.56
CA VAL A 23 4.24 -1.97 -9.66
C VAL A 23 3.21 -3.07 -9.39
N ALA A 24 2.95 -3.38 -8.13
CA ALA A 24 2.14 -4.54 -7.72
C ALA A 24 0.73 -4.55 -8.30
N TYR A 25 0.14 -3.39 -8.58
CA TYR A 25 -1.23 -3.22 -9.09
C TYR A 25 -1.28 -2.61 -10.50
N ALA A 26 -0.12 -2.36 -11.12
CA ALA A 26 -0.07 -1.84 -12.48
C ALA A 26 -0.42 -2.94 -13.48
N GLU A 27 -1.22 -2.60 -14.50
CA GLU A 27 -1.73 -3.58 -15.45
C GLU A 27 -0.92 -3.66 -16.76
N ASP A 28 -0.09 -2.68 -17.02
CA ASP A 28 0.67 -2.53 -18.27
C ASP A 28 2.16 -2.86 -18.14
N VAL A 29 2.58 -3.41 -16.98
CA VAL A 29 3.95 -3.84 -16.71
C VAL A 29 4.01 -5.31 -16.37
N VAL A 30 5.13 -5.95 -16.71
CA VAL A 30 5.49 -7.29 -16.23
C VAL A 30 6.80 -7.22 -15.47
N VAL A 31 6.83 -7.87 -14.31
CA VAL A 31 8.04 -8.03 -13.49
C VAL A 31 8.66 -9.39 -13.79
N ILE A 32 9.92 -9.39 -14.19
CA ILE A 32 10.72 -10.61 -14.30
C ILE A 32 11.64 -10.69 -13.08
N LEU A 33 11.39 -11.67 -12.21
CA LEU A 33 12.34 -12.02 -11.16
C LEU A 33 13.49 -12.80 -11.78
N ASN A 34 14.65 -12.19 -11.87
CA ASN A 34 15.86 -12.91 -12.25
C ASN A 34 16.45 -13.61 -11.02
N SER A 35 15.91 -14.77 -10.72
CA SER A 35 16.08 -15.42 -9.42
C SER A 35 15.87 -16.93 -9.47
N PRO A 36 16.39 -17.67 -8.47
CA PRO A 36 15.98 -19.06 -8.20
C PRO A 36 14.51 -19.14 -7.78
N LEU A 37 13.95 -20.34 -7.91
CA LEU A 37 12.57 -20.66 -7.52
C LEU A 37 12.24 -20.27 -6.06
N GLY A 38 13.18 -20.43 -5.12
CA GLY A 38 12.96 -20.10 -3.71
C GLY A 38 12.58 -18.64 -3.48
N CYS A 39 13.20 -17.71 -4.23
CA CYS A 39 12.85 -16.27 -4.12
C CYS A 39 11.43 -16.00 -4.63
N ALA A 40 11.00 -16.66 -5.71
CA ALA A 40 9.65 -16.55 -6.23
C ALA A 40 8.61 -17.11 -5.25
N HIS A 41 8.91 -18.21 -4.55
CA HIS A 41 8.05 -18.74 -3.50
C HIS A 41 7.88 -17.78 -2.34
N ILE A 42 8.95 -17.18 -1.84
CA ILE A 42 8.88 -16.20 -0.75
C ILE A 42 7.99 -15.02 -1.14
N LEU A 43 8.12 -14.52 -2.37
CA LEU A 43 7.27 -13.44 -2.85
C LEU A 43 5.80 -13.87 -2.90
N ARG A 44 5.51 -15.06 -3.45
CA ARG A 44 4.15 -15.61 -3.53
C ARG A 44 3.53 -15.85 -2.15
N ASP A 45 4.27 -16.40 -1.22
CA ASP A 45 3.77 -16.71 0.11
C ASP A 45 3.45 -15.41 0.89
N ARG A 46 4.28 -14.39 0.74
CA ARG A 46 4.00 -13.05 1.31
C ARG A 46 2.75 -12.41 0.71
N GLU A 47 2.50 -12.61 -0.58
CA GLU A 47 1.27 -12.15 -1.24
C GLU A 47 0.05 -12.92 -0.75
N LEU A 48 0.18 -14.24 -0.57
CA LEU A 48 -0.90 -15.08 -0.05
C LEU A 48 -1.23 -14.76 1.40
N GLU A 49 -0.24 -14.53 2.26
CA GLU A 49 -0.47 -14.12 3.66
C GLU A 49 -1.26 -12.81 3.73
N ARG A 50 -0.94 -11.82 2.89
CA ARG A 50 -1.71 -10.58 2.81
C ARG A 50 -3.12 -10.81 2.27
N ASN A 51 -3.27 -11.68 1.28
CA ASN A 51 -4.57 -12.03 0.71
C ASN A 51 -5.48 -12.77 1.71
N TYR A 52 -4.91 -13.52 2.62
CA TYR A 52 -5.68 -14.21 3.68
C TYR A 52 -6.23 -13.23 4.71
N GLN A 53 -5.51 -12.13 4.94
CA GLN A 53 -5.91 -11.06 5.86
C GLN A 53 -6.86 -10.04 5.21
N ALA A 54 -6.87 -9.96 3.87
CA ALA A 54 -7.81 -9.12 3.16
C ALA A 54 -9.22 -9.75 3.18
N THR A 55 -10.22 -8.94 3.50
CA THR A 55 -11.63 -9.36 3.48
C THR A 55 -12.01 -9.96 2.13
N ASN A 56 -13.03 -10.85 2.11
CA ASN A 56 -13.47 -11.54 0.89
C ASN A 56 -13.76 -10.60 -0.31
N ALA A 57 -14.08 -9.34 -0.06
CA ALA A 57 -14.28 -8.32 -1.09
C ALA A 57 -12.99 -7.95 -1.85
N MET A 58 -11.82 -8.11 -1.21
CA MET A 58 -10.51 -7.82 -1.83
C MET A 58 -9.92 -9.03 -2.57
N ARG A 59 -10.40 -10.26 -2.35
CA ARG A 59 -9.86 -11.49 -2.98
C ARG A 59 -9.84 -11.45 -4.50
N GLY A 60 -10.81 -10.78 -5.12
CA GLY A 60 -10.87 -10.63 -6.58
C GLY A 60 -9.78 -9.72 -7.15
N MET A 61 -9.31 -8.72 -6.38
CA MET A 61 -8.29 -7.76 -6.81
C MET A 61 -6.88 -8.35 -6.79
N PHE A 62 -6.59 -9.22 -5.83
CA PHE A 62 -5.24 -9.78 -5.62
C PHE A 62 -4.87 -10.89 -6.61
N ASN A 63 -5.85 -11.49 -7.28
CA ASN A 63 -5.59 -12.45 -8.36
C ASN A 63 -4.88 -11.83 -9.58
N SER A 64 -4.82 -10.51 -9.70
CA SER A 64 -4.13 -9.81 -10.79
C SER A 64 -2.61 -9.72 -10.59
N ILE A 65 -2.13 -9.58 -9.35
CA ILE A 65 -0.70 -9.38 -9.05
C ILE A 65 0.12 -10.61 -9.46
N GLY A 66 -0.32 -11.81 -9.10
CA GLY A 66 0.41 -13.05 -9.43
C GLY A 66 0.48 -13.39 -10.92
N ARG A 67 -0.33 -12.75 -11.77
CA ARG A 67 -0.35 -13.02 -13.22
C ARG A 67 0.72 -12.26 -14.00
N ARG A 68 1.32 -11.21 -13.41
CA ARG A 68 2.30 -10.35 -14.09
C ARG A 68 3.68 -10.37 -13.47
N ILE A 69 3.90 -11.26 -12.51
CA ILE A 69 5.23 -11.55 -11.97
C ILE A 69 5.64 -12.92 -12.45
N VAL A 70 6.66 -12.96 -13.27
CA VAL A 70 7.29 -14.19 -13.77
C VAL A 70 8.70 -14.32 -13.22
N TYR A 71 9.32 -15.49 -13.28
CA TYR A 71 10.66 -15.72 -12.78
C TYR A 71 11.47 -16.59 -13.72
N THR A 72 12.78 -16.38 -13.76
CA THR A 72 13.70 -17.10 -14.63
C THR A 72 14.01 -18.52 -14.16
N ASN A 73 13.75 -18.83 -12.89
CA ASN A 73 14.07 -20.12 -12.28
C ASN A 73 15.55 -20.51 -12.47
N LEU A 74 16.46 -19.66 -11.97
CA LEU A 74 17.89 -19.88 -12.08
C LEU A 74 18.31 -21.17 -11.37
N THR A 75 19.17 -21.94 -12.03
CA THR A 75 19.71 -23.21 -11.58
C THR A 75 21.21 -23.10 -11.24
N ASN A 76 21.81 -24.19 -10.79
CA ASN A 76 23.26 -24.24 -10.52
C ASN A 76 24.08 -23.97 -11.79
N ASP A 77 23.60 -24.37 -12.95
CA ASP A 77 24.30 -24.12 -14.22
C ASP A 77 24.32 -22.66 -14.56
N ASP A 78 23.21 -21.94 -14.28
CA ASP A 78 23.13 -20.48 -14.48
C ASP A 78 24.10 -19.74 -13.53
N CYS A 79 24.43 -20.34 -12.36
CA CYS A 79 25.44 -19.77 -11.46
C CYS A 79 26.87 -19.88 -12.01
N ILE A 80 27.12 -20.88 -12.86
CA ILE A 80 28.47 -21.17 -13.45
C ILE A 80 28.65 -20.45 -14.78
N TYR A 81 27.60 -20.45 -15.61
CA TYR A 81 27.67 -19.98 -17.00
C TYR A 81 27.00 -18.62 -17.23
N GLY A 82 26.42 -18.04 -16.17
CA GLY A 82 25.69 -16.77 -16.24
C GLY A 82 24.20 -16.94 -16.55
N SER A 83 23.41 -15.97 -16.10
CA SER A 83 21.93 -15.97 -16.25
C SER A 83 21.45 -15.23 -17.51
N GLY A 84 22.32 -14.51 -18.22
CA GLY A 84 21.97 -13.58 -19.30
C GLY A 84 21.16 -14.20 -20.42
N LYS A 85 21.55 -15.38 -20.94
CA LYS A 85 20.83 -16.08 -22.01
C LYS A 85 19.40 -16.45 -21.61
N LYS A 86 19.24 -16.92 -20.39
CA LYS A 86 17.94 -17.30 -19.83
C LYS A 86 17.04 -16.09 -19.61
N LEU A 87 17.61 -15.00 -19.14
CA LEU A 87 16.91 -13.73 -18.99
C LEU A 87 16.45 -13.17 -20.34
N ALA A 88 17.32 -13.14 -21.35
CA ALA A 88 16.96 -12.68 -22.70
C ALA A 88 15.80 -13.51 -23.29
N ALA A 89 15.83 -14.82 -23.15
CA ALA A 89 14.73 -15.70 -23.56
C ALA A 89 13.43 -15.40 -22.77
N ALA A 90 13.52 -15.16 -21.46
CA ALA A 90 12.36 -14.82 -20.64
C ALA A 90 11.75 -13.47 -21.04
N ILE A 91 12.56 -12.46 -21.37
CA ILE A 91 12.07 -11.16 -21.86
C ILE A 91 11.31 -11.37 -23.18
N GLY A 92 11.85 -12.13 -24.13
CA GLY A 92 11.17 -12.43 -25.38
C GLY A 92 9.80 -13.06 -25.20
N LEU A 93 9.72 -14.09 -24.34
CA LEU A 93 8.44 -14.74 -23.98
C LEU A 93 7.45 -13.80 -23.31
N VAL A 94 7.92 -12.93 -22.44
CA VAL A 94 7.07 -11.94 -21.75
C VAL A 94 6.47 -10.95 -22.76
N VAL A 95 7.24 -10.47 -23.71
CA VAL A 95 6.75 -9.58 -24.76
C VAL A 95 5.67 -10.27 -25.61
N GLU A 96 5.92 -11.51 -26.02
CA GLU A 96 4.98 -12.29 -26.82
C GLU A 96 3.66 -12.59 -26.09
N LEU A 97 3.75 -12.98 -24.82
CA LEU A 97 2.58 -13.46 -24.06
C LEU A 97 1.76 -12.34 -23.42
N TYR A 98 2.40 -11.25 -23.02
CA TYR A 98 1.76 -10.22 -22.20
C TYR A 98 1.63 -8.87 -22.89
N ASN A 99 2.39 -8.60 -23.95
CA ASN A 99 2.45 -7.31 -24.65
C ASN A 99 2.52 -6.11 -23.68
N PRO A 100 3.53 -6.07 -22.76
CA PRO A 100 3.60 -5.04 -21.73
C PRO A 100 4.05 -3.69 -22.30
N ALA A 101 3.65 -2.60 -21.65
CA ALA A 101 4.16 -1.26 -21.99
C ALA A 101 5.64 -1.09 -21.60
N TYR A 102 6.08 -1.80 -20.56
CA TYR A 102 7.48 -1.91 -20.12
C TYR A 102 7.68 -3.14 -19.25
N ILE A 103 8.95 -3.52 -19.05
CA ILE A 103 9.35 -4.68 -18.25
C ILE A 103 10.29 -4.21 -17.14
N LEU A 104 10.06 -4.71 -15.91
CA LEU A 104 11.01 -4.60 -14.81
C LEU A 104 11.72 -5.93 -14.61
N VAL A 105 13.04 -5.94 -14.74
CA VAL A 105 13.89 -7.07 -14.39
C VAL A 105 14.45 -6.85 -12.99
N VAL A 106 14.00 -7.63 -12.01
CA VAL A 106 14.43 -7.47 -10.62
C VAL A 106 15.40 -8.59 -10.26
N ASN A 107 16.64 -8.22 -9.94
CA ASN A 107 17.73 -9.14 -9.73
C ASN A 107 17.84 -9.62 -8.27
N SER A 108 17.99 -10.92 -8.08
CA SER A 108 18.24 -11.55 -6.78
C SER A 108 19.71 -11.42 -6.34
N CYS A 109 19.98 -11.75 -5.07
CA CYS A 109 21.36 -11.79 -4.56
C CYS A 109 22.24 -12.78 -5.32
N MET A 110 21.69 -13.89 -5.83
CA MET A 110 22.44 -14.84 -6.66
C MET A 110 23.02 -14.17 -7.90
N VAL A 111 22.23 -13.35 -8.59
CA VAL A 111 22.69 -12.62 -9.79
C VAL A 111 23.81 -11.65 -9.44
N GLY A 112 23.72 -10.96 -8.30
CA GLY A 112 24.79 -10.08 -7.82
C GLY A 112 26.10 -10.83 -7.49
N ILE A 113 26.02 -12.08 -7.00
CA ILE A 113 27.19 -12.93 -6.72
C ILE A 113 27.83 -13.43 -8.03
N ILE A 114 27.01 -13.79 -9.02
CA ILE A 114 27.50 -14.25 -10.33
C ILE A 114 28.23 -13.12 -11.05
N GLY A 115 27.77 -11.87 -10.87
CA GLY A 115 28.35 -10.68 -11.51
C GLY A 115 27.96 -10.50 -12.97
N ASP A 116 26.79 -11.02 -13.37
CA ASP A 116 26.26 -10.82 -14.73
C ASP A 116 25.96 -9.34 -15.01
N ASP A 117 26.30 -8.89 -16.21
CA ASP A 117 25.91 -7.56 -16.71
C ASP A 117 24.47 -7.60 -17.22
N ILE A 118 23.54 -7.50 -16.29
CA ILE A 118 22.10 -7.54 -16.58
C ILE A 118 21.63 -6.29 -17.31
N GLU A 119 22.30 -5.16 -17.11
CA GLU A 119 21.99 -3.92 -17.81
C GLU A 119 22.26 -4.04 -19.31
N ALA A 120 23.38 -4.67 -19.68
CA ALA A 120 23.68 -4.97 -21.08
C ALA A 120 22.63 -5.91 -21.70
N VAL A 121 22.26 -7.00 -20.98
CA VAL A 121 21.21 -7.93 -21.44
C VAL A 121 19.87 -7.23 -21.61
N ALA A 122 19.49 -6.37 -20.68
CA ALA A 122 18.25 -5.60 -20.76
C ALA A 122 18.26 -4.62 -21.95
N ALA A 123 19.37 -3.93 -22.18
CA ALA A 123 19.52 -3.00 -23.31
C ALA A 123 19.46 -3.70 -24.68
N GLU A 124 20.12 -4.86 -24.82
CA GLU A 124 20.06 -5.68 -26.04
C GLU A 124 18.63 -6.20 -26.29
N ALA A 125 17.97 -6.70 -25.26
CA ALA A 125 16.59 -7.17 -25.36
C ALA A 125 15.61 -6.02 -25.70
N GLU A 126 15.75 -4.85 -25.10
CA GLU A 126 14.97 -3.65 -25.41
C GLU A 126 15.15 -3.26 -26.89
N ALA A 127 16.39 -3.25 -27.39
CA ALA A 127 16.68 -2.94 -28.79
C ALA A 127 16.01 -3.92 -29.76
N ALA A 128 15.94 -5.21 -29.38
CA ALA A 128 15.31 -6.25 -30.19
C ALA A 128 13.78 -6.19 -30.15
N CYS A 129 13.17 -6.08 -28.99
CA CYS A 129 11.71 -6.19 -28.84
C CYS A 129 10.97 -4.83 -28.91
N LYS A 130 11.69 -3.70 -28.84
CA LYS A 130 11.13 -2.33 -28.81
C LYS A 130 10.23 -2.03 -27.61
N VAL A 131 10.30 -2.81 -26.56
CA VAL A 131 9.62 -2.60 -25.28
C VAL A 131 10.67 -2.15 -24.25
N PRO A 132 10.47 -1.06 -23.51
CA PRO A 132 11.41 -0.64 -22.48
C PRO A 132 11.67 -1.73 -21.44
N VAL A 133 12.93 -2.03 -21.16
CA VAL A 133 13.37 -3.04 -20.17
C VAL A 133 14.26 -2.36 -19.14
N LEU A 134 13.81 -2.32 -17.90
CA LEU A 134 14.51 -1.69 -16.79
C LEU A 134 15.14 -2.74 -15.87
N ALA A 135 16.45 -2.73 -15.76
CA ALA A 135 17.17 -3.58 -14.82
C ALA A 135 17.19 -2.93 -13.43
N ILE A 136 16.69 -3.65 -12.43
CA ILE A 136 16.71 -3.23 -11.02
C ILE A 136 17.71 -4.13 -10.28
N ASN A 137 18.90 -3.61 -10.07
CA ASN A 137 20.00 -4.31 -9.37
C ASN A 137 19.78 -4.28 -7.84
N SER A 138 18.63 -4.83 -7.41
CA SER A 138 18.26 -4.88 -6.00
C SER A 138 19.11 -5.86 -5.19
N PHE A 139 19.64 -6.92 -5.83
CA PHE A 139 20.51 -7.93 -5.26
C PHE A 139 20.06 -8.49 -3.89
N GLY A 140 18.77 -8.54 -3.66
CA GLY A 140 18.17 -9.17 -2.49
C GLY A 140 18.75 -8.64 -1.17
N PHE A 141 19.27 -9.53 -0.33
CA PHE A 141 19.84 -9.16 0.97
C PHE A 141 21.17 -8.42 0.89
N MET A 142 21.87 -8.43 -0.25
CA MET A 142 23.13 -7.70 -0.42
C MET A 142 22.90 -6.18 -0.40
N ASN A 143 21.78 -5.71 -0.91
CA ASN A 143 21.40 -4.30 -0.89
C ASN A 143 20.48 -3.94 0.28
N GLY A 144 20.40 -4.79 1.29
CA GLY A 144 19.75 -4.50 2.56
C GLY A 144 18.25 -4.77 2.58
N ALA A 145 17.52 -3.89 3.27
CA ALA A 145 16.12 -4.07 3.58
C ALA A 145 15.19 -3.81 2.39
N TYR A 146 13.96 -4.21 2.56
CA TYR A 146 12.83 -4.02 1.64
C TYR A 146 12.72 -2.58 1.11
N SER A 147 12.77 -1.56 1.98
CA SER A 147 12.65 -0.15 1.61
C SER A 147 13.72 0.33 0.62
N ASN A 148 14.94 -0.22 0.71
CA ASN A 148 16.02 0.13 -0.22
C ASN A 148 15.68 -0.28 -1.66
N GLY A 149 15.14 -1.49 -1.85
CA GLY A 149 14.73 -1.95 -3.17
C GLY A 149 13.54 -1.20 -3.72
N PHE A 150 12.60 -0.85 -2.84
CA PHE A 150 11.46 -0.03 -3.19
C PHE A 150 11.90 1.36 -3.69
N LYS A 151 12.73 2.06 -2.91
CA LYS A 151 13.31 3.38 -3.28
C LYS A 151 14.11 3.31 -4.58
N LEU A 152 14.92 2.25 -4.75
CA LEU A 152 15.71 2.03 -5.96
C LEU A 152 14.81 1.89 -7.20
N ALA A 153 13.78 1.06 -7.13
CA ALA A 153 12.88 0.82 -8.26
C ALA A 153 12.08 2.08 -8.62
N VAL A 154 11.53 2.80 -7.64
CA VAL A 154 10.88 4.11 -7.87
C VAL A 154 11.84 5.06 -8.60
N SER A 155 13.08 5.16 -8.10
CA SER A 155 14.10 6.04 -8.65
C SER A 155 14.43 5.71 -10.11
N ILE A 156 14.58 4.43 -10.46
CA ILE A 156 14.89 3.98 -11.83
C ILE A 156 13.71 4.23 -12.76
N ILE A 157 12.48 3.92 -12.33
CA ILE A 157 11.26 4.17 -13.13
C ILE A 157 11.13 5.66 -13.46
N LEU A 158 11.26 6.54 -12.45
CA LEU A 158 11.15 7.97 -12.66
C LEU A 158 12.28 8.51 -13.54
N SER A 159 13.51 8.03 -13.36
CA SER A 159 14.65 8.44 -14.21
C SER A 159 14.45 8.06 -15.68
N ARG A 160 13.80 6.93 -15.93
CA ARG A 160 13.58 6.43 -17.30
C ARG A 160 12.45 7.13 -18.02
N PHE A 161 11.35 7.42 -17.31
CA PHE A 161 10.10 7.84 -17.96
C PHE A 161 9.70 9.29 -17.67
N CYS A 162 10.31 9.95 -16.69
CA CYS A 162 9.99 11.31 -16.31
C CYS A 162 11.10 12.27 -16.71
N THR A 163 10.73 13.30 -17.45
CA THR A 163 11.57 14.48 -17.68
C THR A 163 10.92 15.68 -17.02
N ILE A 164 11.71 16.55 -16.38
CA ILE A 164 11.17 17.72 -15.68
C ILE A 164 10.39 18.59 -16.67
N GLN A 165 9.15 18.90 -16.32
CA GLN A 165 8.23 19.73 -17.10
C GLN A 165 7.63 20.82 -16.22
N GLU A 166 6.96 21.78 -16.83
CA GLU A 166 6.22 22.82 -16.11
C GLU A 166 5.10 22.20 -15.26
N LYS A 167 5.01 22.66 -14.01
CA LYS A 167 4.01 22.15 -13.06
C LYS A 167 2.62 22.64 -13.38
N GLN A 168 1.64 21.75 -13.32
CA GLN A 168 0.22 22.02 -13.50
C GLN A 168 -0.47 22.07 -12.13
N ASP A 169 -1.27 23.10 -11.89
CA ASP A 169 -1.95 23.29 -10.61
C ASP A 169 -3.14 22.34 -10.43
N ASP A 170 -3.63 21.75 -11.50
CA ASP A 170 -4.77 20.83 -11.54
C ASP A 170 -4.38 19.33 -11.61
N THR A 171 -3.09 19.04 -11.39
CA THR A 171 -2.56 17.66 -11.43
C THR A 171 -1.90 17.32 -10.10
N ILE A 172 -2.32 16.22 -9.50
CA ILE A 172 -1.86 15.76 -8.18
C ILE A 172 -1.57 14.26 -8.19
N VAL A 173 -0.57 13.82 -7.42
CA VAL A 173 -0.28 12.42 -7.20
C VAL A 173 -0.72 11.99 -5.81
N ILE A 174 -1.41 10.85 -5.73
CA ILE A 174 -1.66 10.12 -4.49
C ILE A 174 -0.57 9.07 -4.34
N ILE A 175 0.13 9.11 -3.23
CA ILE A 175 1.22 8.19 -2.90
C ILE A 175 0.64 7.09 -2.03
N ALA A 176 0.42 5.93 -2.63
CA ALA A 176 -0.18 4.78 -1.97
C ALA A 176 0.34 3.47 -2.62
N PRO A 177 1.52 2.99 -2.23
CA PRO A 177 2.19 1.85 -2.91
C PRO A 177 1.41 0.55 -2.91
N PHE A 178 0.50 0.38 -1.96
CA PHE A 178 -0.25 -0.87 -1.77
C PHE A 178 -1.74 -0.75 -2.10
N GLU A 179 -2.16 0.42 -2.60
CA GLU A 179 -3.54 0.67 -2.98
C GLU A 179 -3.73 0.52 -4.49
N GLY A 180 -4.75 -0.24 -4.87
CA GLY A 180 -5.17 -0.31 -6.26
C GLY A 180 -6.20 0.78 -6.61
N LYS A 181 -6.37 1.09 -7.89
CA LYS A 181 -7.36 2.09 -8.37
C LYS A 181 -8.81 1.79 -7.96
N HIS A 182 -9.08 0.54 -7.58
CA HIS A 182 -10.41 0.08 -7.14
C HIS A 182 -10.62 0.18 -5.63
N SER A 183 -9.60 0.56 -4.84
CA SER A 183 -9.76 0.70 -3.40
C SER A 183 -10.79 1.80 -3.07
N ALA A 184 -11.56 1.59 -2.01
CA ALA A 184 -12.54 2.57 -1.56
C ALA A 184 -11.86 3.88 -1.17
N ALA A 185 -10.72 3.79 -0.48
CA ALA A 185 -9.95 4.92 -0.03
C ALA A 185 -9.47 5.79 -1.20
N PHE A 186 -8.81 5.19 -2.20
CA PHE A 186 -8.36 5.94 -3.37
C PHE A 186 -9.53 6.61 -4.09
N ARG A 187 -10.64 5.87 -4.33
CA ARG A 187 -11.81 6.43 -5.01
C ARG A 187 -12.40 7.62 -4.27
N THR A 188 -12.51 7.51 -2.94
CA THR A 188 -13.06 8.58 -2.10
C THR A 188 -12.17 9.82 -2.13
N VAL A 189 -10.86 9.65 -1.88
CA VAL A 189 -9.91 10.77 -1.92
C VAL A 189 -9.87 11.39 -3.31
N LYS A 190 -9.82 10.58 -4.38
CA LYS A 190 -9.87 11.07 -5.75
C LYS A 190 -11.14 11.89 -6.02
N GLN A 191 -12.29 11.43 -5.55
CA GLN A 191 -13.57 12.16 -5.70
C GLN A 191 -13.52 13.51 -5.02
N TYR A 192 -12.98 13.60 -3.80
CA TYR A 192 -12.82 14.86 -3.08
C TYR A 192 -11.87 15.82 -3.81
N LEU A 193 -10.73 15.33 -4.27
CA LEU A 193 -9.76 16.12 -5.01
C LEU A 193 -10.34 16.65 -6.34
N CYS A 194 -11.06 15.81 -7.08
CA CYS A 194 -11.76 16.24 -8.30
C CYS A 194 -12.80 17.32 -8.02
N PHE A 195 -13.54 17.21 -6.91
CA PHE A 195 -14.51 18.21 -6.49
C PHE A 195 -13.85 19.54 -6.11
N LEU A 196 -12.63 19.47 -5.55
CA LEU A 196 -11.79 20.64 -5.25
C LEU A 196 -11.07 21.22 -6.48
N GLY A 197 -11.30 20.68 -7.68
CA GLY A 197 -10.78 21.23 -8.93
C GLY A 197 -9.61 20.48 -9.57
N MET A 198 -9.16 19.36 -8.99
CA MET A 198 -8.12 18.56 -9.60
C MET A 198 -8.67 17.80 -10.81
N LYS A 199 -8.07 18.00 -11.98
CA LYS A 199 -8.48 17.32 -13.22
C LYS A 199 -7.79 15.98 -13.39
N LYS A 200 -6.52 15.88 -12.94
CA LYS A 200 -5.72 14.65 -13.03
C LYS A 200 -5.27 14.22 -11.65
N VAL A 201 -5.70 13.05 -11.23
CA VAL A 201 -5.32 12.42 -9.97
C VAL A 201 -4.66 11.10 -10.28
N ILE A 202 -3.37 11.01 -10.04
CA ILE A 202 -2.53 9.85 -10.35
C ILE A 202 -2.30 9.04 -9.09
N LEU A 203 -2.43 7.73 -9.16
CA LEU A 203 -2.08 6.81 -8.07
C LEU A 203 -0.70 6.20 -8.35
N PHE A 204 0.30 6.57 -7.56
CA PHE A 204 1.68 6.09 -7.72
C PHE A 204 2.29 5.72 -6.35
N PRO A 205 3.18 4.72 -6.29
CA PRO A 205 3.69 3.91 -7.39
C PRO A 205 2.82 2.69 -7.73
N GLY A 206 1.97 2.21 -6.86
CA GLY A 206 1.35 0.89 -6.91
C GLY A 206 0.60 0.55 -8.20
N ALA A 207 -0.19 1.48 -8.78
CA ALA A 207 -1.13 1.18 -9.86
C ALA A 207 -1.03 2.13 -11.06
N ALA A 208 0.02 2.95 -11.14
CA ALA A 208 0.20 3.87 -12.25
C ALA A 208 0.54 3.14 -13.54
N SER A 209 -0.17 3.47 -14.63
CA SER A 209 0.22 3.06 -15.99
C SER A 209 1.43 3.84 -16.47
N LEU A 210 2.09 3.38 -17.53
CA LEU A 210 3.22 4.09 -18.11
C LEU A 210 2.88 5.53 -18.49
N GLU A 211 1.70 5.76 -19.04
CA GLU A 211 1.24 7.11 -19.37
C GLU A 211 1.03 7.99 -18.13
N GLU A 212 0.50 7.43 -17.06
CA GLU A 212 0.37 8.13 -15.78
C GLU A 212 1.73 8.42 -15.14
N ILE A 213 2.70 7.50 -15.26
CA ILE A 213 4.09 7.73 -14.81
C ILE A 213 4.70 8.93 -15.54
N LYS A 214 4.53 9.02 -16.87
CA LYS A 214 5.01 10.16 -17.65
C LYS A 214 4.38 11.50 -17.22
N LEU A 215 3.14 11.48 -16.73
CA LEU A 215 2.45 12.67 -16.24
C LEU A 215 2.91 13.13 -14.86
N LEU A 216 3.60 12.30 -14.08
CA LEU A 216 4.09 12.68 -12.74
C LEU A 216 4.97 13.93 -12.76
N CYS A 217 5.74 14.15 -13.84
CA CYS A 217 6.58 15.33 -13.98
C CYS A 217 5.78 16.65 -14.01
N THR A 218 4.49 16.60 -14.33
CA THR A 218 3.59 17.78 -14.33
C THR A 218 2.91 17.99 -12.97
N CYS A 219 2.92 17.02 -12.05
CA CYS A 219 2.31 17.18 -10.74
C CYS A 219 3.01 18.24 -9.90
N ARG A 220 2.24 19.20 -9.36
CA ARG A 220 2.74 20.17 -8.38
C ARG A 220 2.72 19.57 -6.97
N TYR A 221 1.67 18.86 -6.62
CA TYR A 221 1.41 18.36 -5.28
C TYR A 221 1.34 16.84 -5.23
N GLY A 222 1.72 16.28 -4.07
CA GLY A 222 1.53 14.89 -3.72
C GLY A 222 0.88 14.74 -2.36
N ILE A 223 0.01 13.75 -2.19
CA ILE A 223 -0.64 13.40 -0.92
C ILE A 223 -0.33 11.95 -0.61
N ILE A 224 0.09 11.67 0.62
CA ILE A 224 0.28 10.31 1.11
C ILE A 224 -1.05 9.81 1.66
N ILE A 225 -1.45 8.60 1.27
CA ILE A 225 -2.53 7.84 1.91
C ILE A 225 -1.89 6.70 2.68
N ASP A 226 -1.90 6.80 3.99
CA ASP A 226 -1.32 5.82 4.90
C ASP A 226 -2.42 5.18 5.77
N HIS A 227 -3.16 4.25 5.22
CA HIS A 227 -4.16 3.52 5.98
C HIS A 227 -3.57 2.51 6.97
N ASN A 228 -2.26 2.28 6.91
CA ASN A 228 -1.58 1.31 7.75
C ASN A 228 -0.16 1.78 8.07
N ASN A 229 0.04 2.51 9.15
CA ASN A 229 1.35 2.95 9.69
C ASN A 229 2.47 1.89 9.71
N MET A 230 2.15 0.63 9.44
CA MET A 230 3.12 -0.46 9.36
C MET A 230 4.09 -0.35 8.17
N LEU A 231 3.81 0.52 7.20
CA LEU A 231 4.57 0.67 5.96
C LEU A 231 4.94 2.14 5.66
N ALA A 232 4.90 2.99 6.66
CA ALA A 232 5.24 4.42 6.54
C ALA A 232 6.56 4.65 5.78
N THR A 233 7.57 3.79 5.99
CA THR A 233 8.88 3.88 5.32
C THR A 233 8.81 3.78 3.80
N ASP A 234 7.83 3.08 3.24
CA ASP A 234 7.70 2.92 1.78
C ASP A 234 7.03 4.15 1.15
N TYR A 235 6.03 4.70 1.83
CA TYR A 235 5.37 5.94 1.40
C TYR A 235 6.34 7.12 1.48
N GLU A 236 7.07 7.21 2.60
CA GLU A 236 8.12 8.21 2.80
C GLU A 236 9.21 8.09 1.73
N ALA A 237 9.66 6.87 1.43
CA ALA A 237 10.65 6.62 0.40
C ALA A 237 10.17 7.03 -1.00
N ALA A 238 8.91 6.75 -1.35
CA ALA A 238 8.33 7.19 -2.61
C ALA A 238 8.18 8.72 -2.66
N ALA A 239 7.69 9.33 -1.58
CA ALA A 239 7.51 10.78 -1.45
C ALA A 239 8.85 11.52 -1.56
N GLU A 240 9.90 11.03 -0.88
CA GLU A 240 11.25 11.58 -0.96
C GLU A 240 11.78 11.58 -2.40
N VAL A 241 11.68 10.45 -3.11
CA VAL A 241 12.16 10.37 -4.50
C VAL A 241 11.36 11.26 -5.43
N LEU A 242 10.04 11.35 -5.26
CA LEU A 242 9.18 12.25 -6.05
C LEU A 242 9.54 13.73 -5.79
N HIS A 243 9.78 14.09 -4.53
CA HIS A 243 10.22 15.43 -4.17
C HIS A 243 11.60 15.76 -4.76
N GLU A 244 12.60 14.91 -4.50
CA GLU A 244 13.98 15.15 -4.92
C GLU A 244 14.15 15.20 -6.44
N ARG A 245 13.48 14.29 -7.17
CA ARG A 245 13.66 14.17 -8.61
C ARG A 245 12.73 15.03 -9.45
N LEU A 246 11.51 15.20 -8.99
CA LEU A 246 10.48 15.89 -9.76
C LEU A 246 10.05 17.21 -9.13
N GLY A 247 10.53 17.57 -7.93
CA GLY A 247 10.14 18.80 -7.24
C GLY A 247 8.66 18.82 -6.84
N ILE A 248 8.06 17.65 -6.61
CA ILE A 248 6.66 17.57 -6.14
C ILE A 248 6.61 18.01 -4.68
N GLN A 249 5.72 18.94 -4.36
CA GLN A 249 5.48 19.35 -2.99
C GLN A 249 4.58 18.32 -2.29
N ILE A 250 5.12 17.61 -1.31
CA ILE A 250 4.35 16.64 -0.53
C ILE A 250 3.54 17.36 0.53
N LEU A 251 2.23 17.13 0.50
CA LEU A 251 1.30 17.58 1.53
C LEU A 251 1.20 16.44 2.55
N ASP A 252 2.01 16.55 3.59
CA ASP A 252 2.10 15.55 4.67
C ASP A 252 0.93 15.77 5.65
N TYR A 253 -0.24 15.27 5.26
CA TYR A 253 -1.42 15.27 6.11
C TYR A 253 -1.84 13.84 6.36
N ALA A 254 -1.87 13.47 7.63
CA ALA A 254 -2.37 12.16 8.04
C ALA A 254 -3.77 11.89 7.45
N ASP A 255 -4.01 10.64 7.06
CA ASP A 255 -5.30 10.20 6.58
C ASP A 255 -6.39 10.52 7.59
N PRO A 256 -7.51 11.07 7.15
CA PRO A 256 -8.61 11.35 8.04
C PRO A 256 -9.29 10.04 8.45
N ALA A 257 -9.44 9.85 9.75
CA ALA A 257 -10.22 8.76 10.32
C ALA A 257 -11.43 9.34 11.07
N GLY A 258 -12.61 9.15 10.51
CA GLY A 258 -13.85 9.70 11.06
C GLY A 258 -14.29 11.00 10.38
N PHE A 259 -15.45 11.47 10.77
CA PHE A 259 -16.12 12.58 10.08
C PHE A 259 -15.45 13.92 10.36
N LYS A 260 -15.15 14.23 11.64
CA LYS A 260 -14.52 15.51 12.03
C LYS A 260 -13.13 15.66 11.45
N GLU A 261 -12.33 14.57 11.49
CA GLU A 261 -11.00 14.57 10.90
C GLU A 261 -11.06 14.74 9.38
N THR A 262 -12.03 14.11 8.71
CA THR A 262 -12.25 14.31 7.26
C THR A 262 -12.53 15.77 6.93
N LEU A 263 -13.39 16.43 7.68
CA LEU A 263 -13.68 17.86 7.45
C LEU A 263 -12.45 18.74 7.72
N SER A 264 -11.67 18.44 8.75
CA SER A 264 -10.42 19.14 9.06
C SER A 264 -9.38 18.95 7.96
N TRP A 265 -9.20 17.70 7.50
CA TRP A 265 -8.29 17.34 6.41
C TRP A 265 -8.66 18.06 5.10
N LEU A 266 -9.96 18.06 4.74
CA LEU A 266 -10.45 18.78 3.57
C LEU A 266 -10.15 20.27 3.64
N GLY A 267 -10.24 20.89 4.84
CA GLY A 267 -9.86 22.29 5.04
C GLY A 267 -8.38 22.55 4.77
N LYS A 268 -7.50 21.66 5.23
CA LYS A 268 -6.06 21.73 4.97
C LYS A 268 -5.75 21.60 3.48
N ILE A 269 -6.37 20.62 2.82
CA ILE A 269 -6.20 20.38 1.38
C ILE A 269 -6.72 21.58 0.57
N HIS A 270 -7.91 22.08 0.89
CA HIS A 270 -8.47 23.27 0.25
C HIS A 270 -7.51 24.46 0.32
N THR A 271 -6.93 24.73 1.49
CA THR A 271 -5.96 25.81 1.70
C THR A 271 -4.69 25.60 0.88
N ALA A 272 -4.13 24.37 0.90
CA ALA A 272 -2.89 24.04 0.18
C ALA A 272 -3.06 24.12 -1.34
N LEU A 273 -4.18 23.63 -1.87
CA LEU A 273 -4.49 23.65 -3.30
C LEU A 273 -5.06 24.99 -3.78
N GLN A 274 -5.37 25.91 -2.88
CA GLN A 274 -6.07 27.17 -3.19
C GLN A 274 -7.34 26.93 -4.03
N SER A 275 -8.07 25.87 -3.71
CA SER A 275 -9.24 25.43 -4.47
C SER A 275 -10.39 26.47 -4.35
N PRO A 276 -11.37 26.49 -5.28
CA PRO A 276 -12.49 27.42 -5.20
C PRO A 276 -13.28 27.27 -3.89
N GLU A 277 -13.49 28.35 -3.17
CA GLU A 277 -14.23 28.40 -1.90
C GLU A 277 -15.65 27.83 -2.03
N SER A 278 -16.31 28.06 -3.19
CA SER A 278 -17.63 27.52 -3.47
C SER A 278 -17.63 25.99 -3.52
N SER A 279 -16.64 25.40 -4.18
CA SER A 279 -16.49 23.93 -4.26
C SER A 279 -16.25 23.34 -2.87
N TYR A 280 -15.36 23.93 -2.09
CA TYR A 280 -15.06 23.47 -0.74
C TYR A 280 -16.30 23.52 0.16
N LYS A 281 -17.02 24.66 0.19
CA LYS A 281 -18.26 24.79 0.98
C LYS A 281 -19.32 23.78 0.57
N MET A 282 -19.53 23.59 -0.73
CA MET A 282 -20.52 22.64 -1.24
C MET A 282 -20.16 21.21 -0.85
N LEU A 283 -18.90 20.78 -1.02
CA LEU A 283 -18.45 19.46 -0.61
C LEU A 283 -18.64 19.24 0.90
N ARG A 284 -18.25 20.22 1.70
CA ARG A 284 -18.38 20.17 3.15
C ARG A 284 -19.82 20.00 3.60
N GLU A 285 -20.74 20.78 3.03
CA GLU A 285 -22.17 20.67 3.37
C GLU A 285 -22.78 19.35 2.88
N GLN A 286 -22.41 18.88 1.70
CA GLN A 286 -22.82 17.57 1.22
C GLN A 286 -22.39 16.44 2.17
N LEU A 287 -21.15 16.44 2.64
CA LEU A 287 -20.63 15.44 3.58
C LEU A 287 -21.37 15.52 4.93
N LYS A 288 -21.64 16.70 5.43
CA LYS A 288 -22.42 16.85 6.66
C LYS A 288 -23.83 16.29 6.53
N GLN A 289 -24.50 16.57 5.43
CA GLN A 289 -25.85 16.04 5.17
C GLN A 289 -25.84 14.52 5.08
N GLN A 290 -24.88 13.94 4.33
CA GLN A 290 -24.74 12.49 4.20
C GLN A 290 -24.46 11.83 5.56
N TYR A 291 -23.54 12.38 6.35
CA TYR A 291 -23.22 11.85 7.68
C TYR A 291 -24.44 11.94 8.61
N SER A 292 -25.11 13.08 8.67
CA SER A 292 -26.31 13.26 9.50
C SER A 292 -27.41 12.29 9.10
N GLN A 293 -27.58 12.03 7.80
CA GLN A 293 -28.56 11.06 7.30
C GLN A 293 -28.23 9.64 7.78
N ILE A 294 -26.95 9.20 7.67
CA ILE A 294 -26.50 7.88 8.13
C ILE A 294 -26.77 7.72 9.63
N ILE A 295 -26.42 8.72 10.44
CA ILE A 295 -26.66 8.69 11.89
C ILE A 295 -28.16 8.59 12.19
N ASN A 296 -29.00 9.41 11.54
CA ASN A 296 -30.43 9.42 11.76
C ASN A 296 -31.09 8.08 11.32
N ASP A 297 -30.68 7.53 10.19
CA ASP A 297 -31.19 6.24 9.70
C ASP A 297 -30.83 5.11 10.66
N PHE A 298 -29.60 5.11 11.18
CA PHE A 298 -29.18 4.14 12.18
C PHE A 298 -30.03 4.27 13.47
N LEU A 299 -30.16 5.48 14.02
CA LEU A 299 -30.93 5.74 15.24
C LEU A 299 -32.42 5.41 15.08
N ALA A 300 -32.97 5.56 13.88
CA ALA A 300 -34.34 5.17 13.59
C ALA A 300 -34.59 3.65 13.67
N VAL A 301 -33.57 2.87 13.30
CA VAL A 301 -33.65 1.39 13.30
C VAL A 301 -33.22 0.81 14.66
N ALA A 302 -32.09 1.25 15.17
CA ALA A 302 -31.48 0.69 16.38
C ALA A 302 -32.05 1.28 17.68
N GLY A 303 -32.60 2.51 17.66
CA GLY A 303 -32.98 3.25 18.86
C GLY A 303 -31.77 3.93 19.54
N LYS A 304 -32.02 4.62 20.65
CA LYS A 304 -31.00 5.27 21.46
C LYS A 304 -30.63 4.42 22.66
N GLY A 305 -29.40 4.58 23.15
CA GLY A 305 -28.95 3.94 24.40
C GLY A 305 -28.67 2.44 24.28
N ASN A 306 -28.35 1.97 23.07
CA ASN A 306 -27.93 0.59 22.89
C ASN A 306 -26.52 0.36 23.43
N THR A 307 -26.30 -0.85 23.93
CA THR A 307 -24.99 -1.33 24.39
C THR A 307 -24.41 -2.26 23.32
N VAL A 308 -23.12 -2.14 23.06
CA VAL A 308 -22.42 -2.99 22.09
C VAL A 308 -21.16 -3.59 22.68
N SER A 309 -20.78 -4.75 22.15
CA SER A 309 -19.49 -5.35 22.40
C SER A 309 -18.59 -5.17 21.17
N ILE A 310 -17.36 -4.74 21.37
CA ILE A 310 -16.36 -4.58 20.32
C ILE A 310 -15.54 -5.85 20.22
N VAL A 311 -15.47 -6.46 19.04
CA VAL A 311 -14.67 -7.66 18.79
C VAL A 311 -13.49 -7.30 17.88
N ILE A 312 -12.28 -7.44 18.38
CA ILE A 312 -11.04 -7.21 17.65
C ILE A 312 -10.41 -8.54 17.28
N ARG A 313 -10.55 -8.95 16.02
CA ARG A 313 -9.98 -10.20 15.50
C ARG A 313 -8.55 -10.06 15.01
N ASP A 314 -8.20 -8.90 14.48
CA ASP A 314 -6.85 -8.65 13.96
C ASP A 314 -6.37 -7.26 14.39
N ALA A 315 -5.48 -7.24 15.38
CA ALA A 315 -4.89 -6.02 15.90
C ALA A 315 -3.96 -5.30 14.89
N LYS A 316 -3.57 -5.98 13.79
CA LYS A 316 -2.71 -5.38 12.77
C LYS A 316 -3.43 -4.44 11.82
N VAL A 317 -4.76 -4.54 11.76
CA VAL A 317 -5.58 -3.79 10.80
C VAL A 317 -6.14 -2.50 11.40
N ILE A 318 -6.15 -2.37 12.73
CA ILE A 318 -6.79 -1.25 13.41
C ILE A 318 -5.72 -0.34 13.99
N LEU A 319 -5.45 0.74 13.31
CA LEU A 319 -4.39 1.67 13.69
C LEU A 319 -4.87 2.98 14.31
N ASN A 320 -6.16 3.29 14.17
CA ASN A 320 -6.75 4.49 14.72
C ASN A 320 -8.19 4.23 15.16
N PHE A 321 -8.46 4.36 16.44
CA PHE A 321 -9.79 4.21 17.04
C PHE A 321 -10.50 5.56 17.26
N THR A 322 -9.90 6.69 16.93
CA THR A 322 -10.51 8.01 17.19
C THR A 322 -11.85 8.17 16.49
N TRP A 323 -11.97 7.67 15.24
CA TRP A 323 -13.22 7.64 14.49
C TRP A 323 -14.32 6.81 15.19
N LEU A 324 -13.94 5.73 15.86
CA LEU A 324 -14.89 4.88 16.57
C LEU A 324 -15.47 5.61 17.79
N ASN A 325 -14.62 6.34 18.52
CA ASN A 325 -15.10 7.16 19.64
C ASN A 325 -16.11 8.22 19.18
N GLU A 326 -15.81 8.93 18.08
CA GLU A 326 -16.73 9.87 17.47
C GLU A 326 -18.06 9.22 17.08
N LEU A 327 -18.00 8.07 16.40
CA LEU A 327 -19.19 7.34 15.96
C LEU A 327 -20.05 6.85 17.13
N LEU A 328 -19.42 6.30 18.19
CA LEU A 328 -20.14 5.84 19.37
C LEU A 328 -20.84 6.99 20.10
N ASP A 329 -20.19 8.18 20.16
CA ASP A 329 -20.79 9.39 20.73
C ASP A 329 -21.99 9.86 19.91
N ASP A 330 -21.84 9.99 18.59
CA ASP A 330 -22.89 10.47 17.69
C ASP A 330 -24.09 9.51 17.65
N LEU A 331 -23.86 8.21 17.77
CA LEU A 331 -24.89 7.17 17.84
C LEU A 331 -25.45 6.97 19.26
N GLN A 332 -24.89 7.63 20.26
CA GLN A 332 -25.28 7.47 21.69
C GLN A 332 -25.21 6.00 22.16
N ILE A 333 -24.18 5.29 21.71
CA ILE A 333 -23.94 3.87 22.03
C ILE A 333 -22.97 3.74 23.21
N GLU A 334 -23.25 2.82 24.14
CA GLU A 334 -22.36 2.44 25.20
C GLU A 334 -21.60 1.17 24.86
N VAL A 335 -20.33 1.07 25.26
CA VAL A 335 -19.51 -0.12 25.08
C VAL A 335 -19.43 -0.86 26.41
N GLU A 336 -19.92 -2.11 26.44
CA GLU A 336 -19.90 -2.97 27.65
C GLU A 336 -18.60 -3.78 27.78
N GLY A 337 -17.94 -4.10 26.65
CA GLY A 337 -16.71 -4.88 26.69
C GLY A 337 -15.97 -4.88 25.36
N ILE A 338 -14.66 -5.12 25.44
CA ILE A 338 -13.77 -5.27 24.28
C ILE A 338 -13.20 -6.69 24.31
N TYR A 339 -13.53 -7.47 23.27
CA TYR A 339 -13.10 -8.85 23.12
C TYR A 339 -11.99 -8.92 22.08
N ILE A 340 -10.85 -9.46 22.49
CA ILE A 340 -9.63 -9.48 21.68
C ILE A 340 -9.23 -10.93 21.43
N ASP A 341 -9.03 -11.29 20.16
CA ASP A 341 -8.51 -12.61 19.80
C ASP A 341 -7.10 -12.79 20.40
N ARG A 342 -6.97 -13.76 21.32
CA ARG A 342 -5.76 -14.05 22.09
C ARG A 342 -4.58 -14.40 21.20
N ASP A 343 -4.80 -15.16 20.15
CA ASP A 343 -3.72 -15.64 19.27
C ASP A 343 -3.11 -14.49 18.46
N ASN A 344 -3.92 -13.52 18.10
CA ASN A 344 -3.47 -12.28 17.44
C ASN A 344 -2.92 -11.24 18.43
N ALA A 345 -3.43 -11.19 19.66
CA ALA A 345 -2.96 -10.28 20.70
C ALA A 345 -1.53 -10.61 21.15
N MET A 346 -1.17 -11.89 21.28
CA MET A 346 0.20 -12.29 21.67
C MET A 346 1.28 -11.80 20.70
N ALA A 347 0.93 -11.57 19.44
CA ALA A 347 1.86 -11.03 18.44
C ALA A 347 2.02 -9.50 18.53
N ASN A 348 1.02 -8.77 19.05
CA ASN A 348 0.93 -7.29 18.95
C ASN A 348 0.33 -6.62 20.21
N GLY A 349 0.26 -7.28 21.36
CA GLY A 349 -0.47 -6.82 22.55
C GLY A 349 -0.13 -5.39 23.02
N ASN A 350 1.16 -5.03 22.99
CA ASN A 350 1.58 -3.69 23.42
C ASN A 350 1.09 -2.58 22.48
N VAL A 351 0.94 -2.87 21.19
CA VAL A 351 0.46 -1.88 20.21
C VAL A 351 -1.03 -1.64 20.40
N LEU A 352 -1.81 -2.70 20.59
CA LEU A 352 -3.24 -2.60 20.77
C LEU A 352 -3.60 -1.86 22.07
N ASP A 353 -2.88 -2.14 23.16
CA ASP A 353 -3.09 -1.46 24.43
C ASP A 353 -2.80 0.05 24.33
N THR A 354 -1.76 0.42 23.61
CA THR A 354 -1.46 1.84 23.34
C THR A 354 -2.57 2.51 22.54
N LEU A 355 -3.03 1.89 21.45
CA LEU A 355 -4.09 2.43 20.59
C LEU A 355 -5.43 2.58 21.32
N LEU A 356 -5.79 1.62 22.18
CA LEU A 356 -7.00 1.71 22.98
C LEU A 356 -6.88 2.73 24.13
N TYR A 357 -5.65 2.93 24.64
CA TYR A 357 -5.39 3.92 25.69
C TYR A 357 -5.58 5.35 25.20
N ASP A 358 -5.25 5.61 23.94
CA ASP A 358 -5.40 6.93 23.32
C ASP A 358 -6.86 7.33 23.04
N VAL A 359 -7.81 6.41 23.25
CA VAL A 359 -9.25 6.67 23.12
C VAL A 359 -9.88 6.70 24.52
N PRO A 360 -10.12 7.88 25.12
CA PRO A 360 -10.53 8.01 26.52
C PRO A 360 -11.74 7.15 26.91
N ARG A 361 -12.71 7.03 26.00
CA ARG A 361 -13.94 6.25 26.24
C ARG A 361 -13.69 4.75 26.26
N LEU A 362 -12.74 4.26 25.47
CA LEU A 362 -12.41 2.83 25.40
C LEU A 362 -11.33 2.43 26.40
N SER A 363 -10.55 3.36 26.93
CA SER A 363 -9.45 3.10 27.85
C SER A 363 -9.92 2.50 29.18
N SER A 364 -11.13 2.82 29.63
CA SER A 364 -11.75 2.34 30.86
C SER A 364 -12.59 1.07 30.70
N ILE A 365 -12.80 0.60 29.47
CA ILE A 365 -13.63 -0.59 29.21
C ILE A 365 -12.84 -1.86 29.52
N GLU A 366 -13.52 -2.84 30.13
CA GLU A 366 -12.95 -4.15 30.41
C GLU A 366 -12.58 -4.89 29.12
N ARG A 367 -11.39 -5.50 29.12
CA ARG A 367 -10.81 -6.20 27.97
C ARG A 367 -10.71 -7.69 28.25
N PHE A 368 -11.21 -8.49 27.32
CA PHE A 368 -11.22 -9.94 27.41
C PHE A 368 -10.36 -10.53 26.30
N TYR A 369 -9.25 -11.17 26.65
CA TYR A 369 -8.35 -11.86 25.74
C TYR A 369 -8.78 -13.32 25.62
N LEU A 370 -9.55 -13.64 24.60
CA LEU A 370 -10.21 -14.94 24.42
C LEU A 370 -9.88 -15.51 23.05
N THR A 371 -10.03 -16.81 22.86
CA THR A 371 -10.02 -17.40 21.51
C THR A 371 -11.27 -16.99 20.73
N VAL A 372 -11.25 -17.13 19.40
CA VAL A 372 -12.44 -16.83 18.55
C VAL A 372 -13.65 -17.63 18.97
N GLU A 373 -13.46 -18.90 19.39
CA GLU A 373 -14.52 -19.79 19.87
C GLU A 373 -15.11 -19.32 21.18
N GLU A 374 -14.27 -18.94 22.16
CA GLU A 374 -14.68 -18.39 23.45
C GLU A 374 -15.44 -17.07 23.29
N ILE A 375 -15.01 -16.19 22.37
CA ILE A 375 -15.71 -14.94 22.04
C ILE A 375 -17.13 -15.26 21.50
N SER A 376 -17.22 -16.18 20.55
CA SER A 376 -18.51 -16.57 19.97
C SER A 376 -19.47 -17.13 21.03
N LEU A 377 -18.99 -18.02 21.90
CA LEU A 377 -19.79 -18.60 22.98
C LEU A 377 -20.30 -17.54 23.99
N ARG A 378 -19.46 -16.54 24.29
CA ARG A 378 -19.82 -15.48 25.25
C ARG A 378 -20.85 -14.52 24.66
N LEU A 379 -20.71 -14.17 23.38
CA LEU A 379 -21.66 -13.31 22.67
C LEU A 379 -23.02 -14.01 22.45
N ASP A 380 -23.02 -15.32 22.27
CA ASP A 380 -24.24 -16.12 22.12
C ASP A 380 -24.96 -16.38 23.46
N GLY A 381 -24.43 -15.90 24.60
CA GLY A 381 -25.01 -16.08 25.94
C GLY A 381 -24.97 -17.53 26.44
N LYS A 382 -24.04 -18.34 25.94
CA LYS A 382 -23.83 -19.75 26.32
C LYS A 382 -22.73 -19.93 27.35
N ASN A 383 -22.68 -19.09 28.37
CA ASN A 383 -21.82 -19.25 29.55
C ASN A 383 -22.60 -19.71 30.78
#